data_048da074be53681af720ffb0c3f8473a
#
_entry.id   048da074be53681af720ffb0c3f8473a
#
_cell.length_a   1.000
_cell.length_b   1.000
_cell.length_c   1.000
_cell.angle_alpha   90.00
_cell.angle_beta   90.00
_cell.angle_gamma   90.00
#
_symmetry.space_group_name_H-M   'P 1'
#
loop_
_entity.id
_entity.type
_entity.pdbx_description
1 polymer ?
#
loop_
_entity_poly.entity_id
_entity_poly.type
_entity_poly.pdbx_seq_one_letter_code
_entity_poly.pdbx_strand_id
1 'polypeptide(L)'
;MGDRFDVGAVLGELTLEEKASLVSGSGFWWTRRVERAGIPSIMVADGPHGLRKQADRNDHVGLGSSVPATCFPTASALASSWDIDLVRAVGAAIGTEARAQDLGVVLGPGINLKRSPLCGRNFEYFSEDPVLAGELGVAMVEGIQGRGVGTSLKPFAVNNQEHDRLRVSADVDERPLRELYLAGFERVVRAAQPWTVMCSYNRINGVHASQDPWLLTEVLRDEWGFDGLVVSDWGAVEDPTAAVAAGLDLEMPSTGGASARRIVAAVTGG
;
A
#
# COMPACT_ATOMS: atom_id res chain seq x y z
N MET A 1 27.43 14.14 2.62
CA MET A 1 27.32 12.73 2.21
C MET A 1 26.97 12.00 3.49
N GLY A 2 25.67 11.77 3.74
CA GLY A 2 25.26 11.01 4.93
C GLY A 2 25.75 9.58 4.79
N ASP A 3 26.23 9.01 5.88
CA ASP A 3 26.59 7.59 5.94
C ASP A 3 25.42 6.78 5.37
N ARG A 4 25.71 5.94 4.39
CA ARG A 4 24.71 5.01 3.86
C ARG A 4 24.33 4.08 5.00
N PHE A 5 23.05 4.08 5.33
CA PHE A 5 22.45 3.16 6.28
C PHE A 5 22.79 1.72 5.84
N ASP A 6 23.62 1.03 6.61
CA ASP A 6 23.99 -0.36 6.31
C ASP A 6 22.89 -1.29 6.83
N VAL A 7 22.01 -1.67 5.92
CA VAL A 7 20.87 -2.55 6.24
C VAL A 7 21.34 -3.90 6.79
N GLY A 8 22.44 -4.48 6.25
CA GLY A 8 22.96 -5.77 6.69
C GLY A 8 23.49 -5.72 8.13
N ALA A 9 24.26 -4.67 8.45
CA ALA A 9 24.77 -4.47 9.81
C ALA A 9 23.62 -4.28 10.81
N VAL A 10 22.69 -3.38 10.49
CA VAL A 10 21.52 -3.13 11.36
C VAL A 10 20.68 -4.39 11.56
N LEU A 11 20.41 -5.14 10.48
CA LEU A 11 19.64 -6.39 10.57
C LEU A 11 20.34 -7.42 11.47
N GLY A 12 21.67 -7.49 11.44
CA GLY A 12 22.47 -8.37 12.31
C GLY A 12 22.39 -8.01 13.80
N GLU A 13 22.21 -6.74 14.12
CA GLU A 13 22.11 -6.23 15.49
C GLU A 13 20.71 -6.34 16.11
N LEU A 14 19.66 -6.40 15.29
CA LEU A 14 18.28 -6.48 15.78
C LEU A 14 17.98 -7.82 16.43
N THR A 15 17.34 -7.79 17.61
CA THR A 15 16.76 -9.00 18.22
C THR A 15 15.58 -9.52 17.42
N LEU A 16 15.17 -10.77 17.68
CA LEU A 16 13.98 -11.34 17.05
C LEU A 16 12.72 -10.52 17.35
N GLU A 17 12.57 -10.07 18.60
CA GLU A 17 11.43 -9.24 19.05
C GLU A 17 11.41 -7.89 18.32
N GLU A 18 12.56 -7.28 18.10
CA GLU A 18 12.65 -6.02 17.35
C GLU A 18 12.32 -6.24 15.88
N LYS A 19 12.86 -7.29 15.24
CA LYS A 19 12.51 -7.68 13.87
C LYS A 19 11.00 -7.91 13.75
N ALA A 20 10.41 -8.71 14.62
CA ALA A 20 8.98 -8.97 14.65
C ALA A 20 8.15 -7.69 14.93
N SER A 21 8.68 -6.74 15.68
CA SER A 21 8.00 -5.48 15.95
C SER A 21 7.95 -4.56 14.73
N LEU A 22 8.97 -4.62 13.84
CA LEU A 22 9.05 -3.81 12.63
C LEU A 22 8.02 -4.21 11.57
N VAL A 23 7.56 -5.46 11.58
CA VAL A 23 6.51 -5.92 10.65
C VAL A 23 5.10 -5.53 11.08
N SER A 24 4.93 -4.68 12.08
CA SER A 24 3.65 -4.12 12.52
C SER A 24 3.77 -2.64 12.85
N GLY A 25 2.74 -1.88 12.55
CA GLY A 25 2.70 -0.44 12.88
C GLY A 25 2.87 -0.16 14.37
N SER A 26 3.24 1.08 14.70
CA SER A 26 3.30 1.56 16.09
C SER A 26 2.05 2.34 16.51
N GLY A 27 1.21 2.69 15.56
CA GLY A 27 -0.04 3.42 15.72
C GLY A 27 -0.94 3.19 14.54
N PHE A 28 -1.86 4.13 14.28
CA PHE A 28 -2.78 4.01 13.16
C PHE A 28 -2.13 4.39 11.82
N TRP A 29 -1.18 5.33 11.85
CA TRP A 29 -0.54 5.90 10.66
C TRP A 29 1.00 5.85 10.69
N TRP A 30 1.61 5.17 11.69
CA TRP A 30 3.04 5.23 11.93
C TRP A 30 3.68 3.85 11.91
N THR A 31 4.86 3.75 11.30
CA THR A 31 5.72 2.57 11.40
C THR A 31 6.42 2.51 12.76
N ARG A 32 6.97 1.35 13.10
CA ARG A 32 7.71 1.14 14.34
C ARG A 32 9.09 1.80 14.28
N ARG A 33 9.47 2.49 15.34
CA ARG A 33 10.81 3.03 15.57
C ARG A 33 11.64 2.06 16.39
N VAL A 34 12.94 1.91 16.06
CA VAL A 34 13.96 1.22 16.91
C VAL A 34 15.12 2.18 17.09
N GLU A 35 15.10 2.97 18.18
CA GLU A 35 16.07 4.05 18.39
C GLU A 35 17.51 3.60 18.43
N ARG A 36 17.82 2.50 19.16
CA ARG A 36 19.18 2.01 19.31
C ARG A 36 19.81 1.54 17.98
N ALA A 37 18.97 1.18 17.00
CA ALA A 37 19.37 0.77 15.66
C ALA A 37 19.26 1.89 14.63
N GLY A 38 18.93 3.12 15.04
CA GLY A 38 18.77 4.26 14.14
C GLY A 38 17.56 4.17 13.20
N ILE A 39 16.61 3.26 13.43
CA ILE A 39 15.42 3.09 12.58
C ILE A 39 14.37 4.12 12.98
N PRO A 40 14.00 5.07 12.08
CA PRO A 40 12.99 6.08 12.37
C PRO A 40 11.57 5.50 12.28
N SER A 41 10.61 6.20 12.89
CA SER A 41 9.19 6.02 12.60
C SER A 41 8.81 6.88 11.41
N ILE A 42 8.10 6.30 10.46
CA ILE A 42 7.64 6.97 9.24
C ILE A 42 6.13 7.10 9.32
N MET A 43 5.61 8.28 8.96
CA MET A 43 4.17 8.50 8.83
C MET A 43 3.71 8.16 7.42
N VAL A 44 2.61 7.45 7.32
CA VAL A 44 1.86 7.21 6.09
C VAL A 44 0.48 7.87 6.21
N ALA A 45 -0.13 8.28 5.12
CA ALA A 45 -1.47 8.86 5.16
C ALA A 45 -2.25 8.59 3.88
N ASP A 46 -3.57 8.54 4.00
CA ASP A 46 -4.47 8.56 2.85
C ASP A 46 -4.34 9.86 2.06
N GLY A 47 -4.81 9.82 0.81
CA GLY A 47 -4.94 11.00 0.01
C GLY A 47 -4.57 10.84 -1.45
N PRO A 48 -5.13 9.85 -2.18
CA PRO A 48 -4.89 9.69 -3.61
C PRO A 48 -5.43 10.86 -4.47
N HIS A 49 -6.32 11.69 -3.90
CA HIS A 49 -6.91 12.86 -4.55
C HIS A 49 -6.73 14.16 -3.77
N GLY A 50 -5.76 14.21 -2.91
CA GLY A 50 -5.46 15.27 -1.97
C GLY A 50 -5.21 14.70 -0.58
N LEU A 51 -4.23 15.25 0.07
CA LEU A 51 -3.72 14.72 1.33
C LEU A 51 -4.80 14.67 2.41
N ARG A 52 -4.98 13.52 3.06
CA ARG A 52 -5.87 13.34 4.20
C ARG A 52 -5.04 12.97 5.44
N LYS A 53 -4.42 13.98 6.04
CA LYS A 53 -3.66 13.84 7.29
C LYS A 53 -4.48 14.41 8.45
N GLN A 54 -4.74 13.59 9.48
CA GLN A 54 -5.37 14.07 10.70
C GLN A 54 -4.43 15.02 11.45
N ALA A 55 -4.99 16.10 12.01
CA ALA A 55 -4.24 17.06 12.81
C ALA A 55 -3.88 16.46 14.18
N ASP A 56 -4.75 15.62 14.76
CA ASP A 56 -4.51 14.90 16.01
C ASP A 56 -3.99 13.48 15.73
N ARG A 57 -2.90 13.10 16.42
CA ARG A 57 -2.32 11.75 16.35
C ARG A 57 -3.26 10.65 16.86
N ASN A 58 -4.21 10.99 17.72
CA ASN A 58 -5.15 10.05 18.32
C ASN A 58 -6.46 9.93 17.54
N ASP A 59 -6.65 10.74 16.51
CA ASP A 59 -7.82 10.63 15.63
C ASP A 59 -7.63 9.50 14.62
N HIS A 60 -8.11 8.30 14.98
CA HIS A 60 -8.03 7.11 14.15
C HIS A 60 -9.15 7.02 13.10
N VAL A 61 -10.24 7.75 13.31
CA VAL A 61 -11.47 7.64 12.50
C VAL A 61 -11.66 8.84 11.57
N GLY A 62 -10.85 9.89 11.76
CA GLY A 62 -10.96 11.12 10.97
C GLY A 62 -12.23 11.92 11.30
N LEU A 63 -12.66 11.90 12.57
CA LEU A 63 -13.79 12.69 13.07
C LEU A 63 -13.36 14.10 13.47
N GLY A 64 -12.07 14.30 13.73
CA GLY A 64 -11.49 15.59 14.05
C GLY A 64 -11.07 16.37 12.79
N SER A 65 -10.29 17.43 13.02
CA SER A 65 -9.77 18.25 11.95
C SER A 65 -8.66 17.56 11.18
N SER A 66 -8.69 17.64 9.86
CA SER A 66 -7.56 17.31 9.00
C SER A 66 -6.73 18.55 8.70
N VAL A 67 -5.44 18.36 8.37
CA VAL A 67 -4.62 19.46 7.87
C VAL A 67 -5.21 20.00 6.56
N PRO A 68 -5.17 21.30 6.30
CA PRO A 68 -5.59 21.86 5.03
C PRO A 68 -4.75 21.27 3.89
N ALA A 69 -5.40 20.85 2.83
CA ALA A 69 -4.77 20.30 1.63
C ALA A 69 -5.61 20.62 0.40
N THR A 70 -4.99 20.55 -0.78
CA THR A 70 -5.70 20.72 -2.04
C THR A 70 -6.62 19.53 -2.30
N CYS A 71 -7.89 19.79 -2.61
CA CYS A 71 -8.82 18.78 -3.08
C CYS A 71 -8.72 18.69 -4.61
N PHE A 72 -7.97 17.70 -5.08
CA PHE A 72 -7.87 17.41 -6.52
C PHE A 72 -9.10 16.64 -7.01
N PRO A 73 -9.36 16.63 -8.33
CA PRO A 73 -10.39 15.79 -8.91
C PRO A 73 -10.20 14.32 -8.56
N THR A 74 -11.30 13.58 -8.46
CA THR A 74 -11.25 12.12 -8.24
C THR A 74 -10.49 11.41 -9.36
N ALA A 75 -10.03 10.18 -9.12
CA ALA A 75 -9.39 9.37 -10.16
C ALA A 75 -10.28 9.18 -11.38
N SER A 76 -11.58 9.00 -11.18
CA SER A 76 -12.55 8.93 -12.27
C SER A 76 -12.55 10.19 -13.15
N ALA A 77 -12.51 11.37 -12.53
CA ALA A 77 -12.49 12.64 -13.27
C ALA A 77 -11.13 12.86 -13.96
N LEU A 78 -10.02 12.59 -13.28
CA LEU A 78 -8.68 12.68 -13.87
C LEU A 78 -8.54 11.74 -15.07
N ALA A 79 -9.01 10.49 -14.95
CA ALA A 79 -8.93 9.51 -16.02
C ALA A 79 -9.77 9.89 -17.25
N SER A 80 -10.86 10.63 -17.05
CA SER A 80 -11.69 11.12 -18.17
C SER A 80 -10.97 12.15 -19.05
N SER A 81 -9.85 12.73 -18.58
CA SER A 81 -9.01 13.61 -19.41
C SER A 81 -8.15 12.84 -20.41
N TRP A 82 -7.80 11.59 -20.14
CA TRP A 82 -6.83 10.77 -20.89
C TRP A 82 -5.44 11.44 -20.97
N ASP A 83 -5.17 12.38 -20.07
CA ASP A 83 -3.96 13.20 -20.06
C ASP A 83 -2.98 12.70 -19.00
N ILE A 84 -1.97 11.94 -19.44
CA ILE A 84 -0.93 11.35 -18.60
C ILE A 84 -0.09 12.45 -17.92
N ASP A 85 0.20 13.55 -18.62
CA ASP A 85 1.03 14.62 -18.08
C ASP A 85 0.28 15.41 -17.02
N LEU A 86 -1.04 15.62 -17.20
CA LEU A 86 -1.89 16.19 -16.16
C LEU A 86 -1.89 15.34 -14.89
N VAL A 87 -2.05 14.01 -15.02
CA VAL A 87 -2.04 13.11 -13.86
C VAL A 87 -0.69 13.13 -13.15
N ARG A 88 0.42 13.14 -13.92
CA ARG A 88 1.77 13.30 -13.35
C ARG A 88 1.94 14.64 -12.61
N ALA A 89 1.41 15.72 -13.14
CA ALA A 89 1.46 17.04 -12.51
C ALA A 89 0.65 17.08 -11.21
N VAL A 90 -0.54 16.47 -11.18
CA VAL A 90 -1.34 16.30 -9.96
C VAL A 90 -0.58 15.47 -8.93
N GLY A 91 0.00 14.35 -9.33
CA GLY A 91 0.86 13.54 -8.47
C GLY A 91 2.02 14.34 -7.86
N ALA A 92 2.69 15.16 -8.67
CA ALA A 92 3.77 16.03 -8.21
C ALA A 92 3.29 17.08 -7.18
N ALA A 93 2.10 17.63 -7.35
CA ALA A 93 1.50 18.57 -6.41
C ALA A 93 1.17 17.87 -5.07
N ILE A 94 0.53 16.70 -5.11
CA ILE A 94 0.26 15.87 -3.92
C ILE A 94 1.56 15.51 -3.20
N GLY A 95 2.59 15.08 -3.92
CA GLY A 95 3.90 14.76 -3.35
C GLY A 95 4.57 15.98 -2.68
N THR A 96 4.40 17.18 -3.23
CA THR A 96 4.92 18.42 -2.65
C THR A 96 4.21 18.75 -1.32
N GLU A 97 2.88 18.64 -1.29
CA GLU A 97 2.10 18.84 -0.05
C GLU A 97 2.44 17.78 1.01
N ALA A 98 2.54 16.51 0.60
CA ALA A 98 2.89 15.41 1.48
C ALA A 98 4.27 15.60 2.12
N ARG A 99 5.27 16.03 1.34
CA ARG A 99 6.60 16.35 1.85
C ARG A 99 6.59 17.51 2.83
N ALA A 100 5.82 18.56 2.56
CA ALA A 100 5.67 19.70 3.47
C ALA A 100 5.00 19.31 4.79
N GLN A 101 4.30 18.18 4.83
CA GLN A 101 3.67 17.60 6.01
C GLN A 101 4.46 16.45 6.64
N ASP A 102 5.75 16.26 6.28
CA ASP A 102 6.62 15.19 6.78
C ASP A 102 6.05 13.77 6.61
N LEU A 103 5.36 13.52 5.51
CA LEU A 103 4.88 12.19 5.18
C LEU A 103 5.94 11.39 4.41
N GLY A 104 6.12 10.13 4.80
CA GLY A 104 7.00 9.21 4.08
C GLY A 104 6.32 8.56 2.89
N VAL A 105 5.02 8.22 3.01
CA VAL A 105 4.25 7.52 1.97
C VAL A 105 2.81 8.04 1.90
N VAL A 106 2.35 8.31 0.68
CA VAL A 106 0.93 8.54 0.36
C VAL A 106 0.29 7.20 -0.03
N LEU A 107 -0.84 6.85 0.61
CA LEU A 107 -1.57 5.62 0.35
C LEU A 107 -2.43 5.75 -0.91
N GLY A 108 -1.80 5.58 -2.03
CA GLY A 108 -2.34 5.68 -3.38
C GLY A 108 -1.23 5.56 -4.43
N PRO A 109 -1.61 5.51 -5.72
CA PRO A 109 -2.96 5.53 -6.27
C PRO A 109 -3.72 4.22 -6.13
N GLY A 110 -5.06 4.28 -6.20
CA GLY A 110 -5.93 3.13 -6.36
C GLY A 110 -6.16 2.80 -7.83
N ILE A 111 -5.95 1.54 -8.24
CA ILE A 111 -6.02 1.17 -9.65
C ILE A 111 -6.84 -0.10 -9.96
N ASN A 112 -7.67 -0.58 -9.01
CA ASN A 112 -8.58 -1.67 -9.35
C ASN A 112 -9.53 -1.26 -10.47
N LEU A 113 -9.99 -2.24 -11.24
CA LEU A 113 -10.90 -2.00 -12.35
C LEU A 113 -12.33 -1.70 -11.86
N LYS A 114 -13.01 -0.80 -12.53
CA LYS A 114 -14.41 -0.48 -12.30
C LYS A 114 -15.28 -1.53 -13.00
N ARG A 115 -15.71 -2.56 -12.25
CA ARG A 115 -16.53 -3.65 -12.80
C ARG A 115 -18.02 -3.41 -12.66
N SER A 116 -18.44 -2.79 -11.55
CA SER A 116 -19.83 -2.45 -11.27
C SER A 116 -19.95 -0.97 -10.95
N PRO A 117 -20.94 -0.26 -11.49
CA PRO A 117 -21.18 1.16 -11.13
C PRO A 117 -21.55 1.33 -9.66
N LEU A 118 -21.97 0.26 -8.98
CA LEU A 118 -22.36 0.28 -7.57
C LEU A 118 -21.20 0.09 -6.60
N CYS A 119 -19.97 -0.12 -7.08
CA CYS A 119 -18.82 -0.22 -6.19
C CYS A 119 -18.53 1.12 -5.52
N GLY A 120 -18.55 1.14 -4.18
CA GLY A 120 -18.36 2.33 -3.37
C GLY A 120 -17.00 3.01 -3.50
N ARG A 121 -16.01 2.32 -4.09
CA ARG A 121 -14.65 2.84 -4.30
C ARG A 121 -14.35 3.27 -5.74
N ASN A 122 -15.34 3.27 -6.62
CA ASN A 122 -15.15 3.68 -8.03
C ASN A 122 -14.60 5.11 -8.18
N PHE A 123 -14.82 6.00 -7.21
CA PHE A 123 -14.28 7.36 -7.24
C PHE A 123 -12.76 7.39 -7.20
N GLU A 124 -12.11 6.45 -6.51
CA GLU A 124 -10.66 6.39 -6.34
C GLU A 124 -9.93 5.54 -7.39
N TYR A 125 -10.66 4.82 -8.26
CA TYR A 125 -10.08 4.04 -9.34
C TYR A 125 -10.15 4.78 -10.67
N PHE A 126 -9.12 4.64 -11.51
CA PHE A 126 -9.03 5.39 -12.76
C PHE A 126 -10.02 4.90 -13.81
N SER A 127 -10.03 3.60 -14.14
CA SER A 127 -10.74 3.09 -15.30
C SER A 127 -11.27 1.67 -15.11
N GLU A 128 -12.14 1.24 -16.02
CA GLU A 128 -12.46 -0.17 -16.26
C GLU A 128 -11.45 -0.85 -17.19
N ASP A 129 -10.65 -0.04 -17.92
CA ASP A 129 -9.62 -0.50 -18.82
C ASP A 129 -8.29 -0.63 -18.06
N PRO A 130 -7.66 -1.85 -18.03
CA PRO A 130 -6.41 -2.07 -17.31
C PRO A 130 -5.23 -1.32 -17.90
N VAL A 131 -5.22 -1.03 -19.21
CA VAL A 131 -4.14 -0.28 -19.85
C VAL A 131 -4.19 1.18 -19.41
N LEU A 132 -5.34 1.82 -19.52
CA LEU A 132 -5.52 3.20 -19.08
C LEU A 132 -5.27 3.34 -17.57
N ALA A 133 -5.78 2.42 -16.75
CA ALA A 133 -5.54 2.42 -15.30
C ALA A 133 -4.05 2.28 -14.98
N GLY A 134 -3.34 1.43 -15.70
CA GLY A 134 -1.90 1.24 -15.56
C GLY A 134 -1.09 2.47 -15.94
N GLU A 135 -1.33 3.07 -17.12
CA GLU A 135 -0.59 4.26 -17.58
C GLU A 135 -0.80 5.47 -16.64
N LEU A 136 -2.03 5.71 -16.22
CA LEU A 136 -2.32 6.80 -15.28
C LEU A 136 -1.76 6.49 -13.88
N GLY A 137 -1.76 5.22 -13.48
CA GLY A 137 -1.10 4.75 -12.26
C GLY A 137 0.41 5.02 -12.27
N VAL A 138 1.10 4.72 -13.38
CA VAL A 138 2.53 5.06 -13.58
C VAL A 138 2.75 6.56 -13.41
N ALA A 139 1.97 7.38 -14.10
CA ALA A 139 2.11 8.84 -14.04
C ALA A 139 1.93 9.40 -12.62
N MET A 140 0.95 8.89 -11.89
CA MET A 140 0.70 9.32 -10.50
C MET A 140 1.85 8.92 -9.57
N VAL A 141 2.35 7.68 -9.69
CA VAL A 141 3.50 7.19 -8.90
C VAL A 141 4.75 8.02 -9.20
N GLU A 142 5.09 8.24 -10.47
CA GLU A 142 6.24 9.06 -10.87
C GLU A 142 6.12 10.49 -10.34
N GLY A 143 4.93 11.08 -10.43
CA GLY A 143 4.67 12.43 -9.93
C GLY A 143 4.93 12.58 -8.45
N ILE A 144 4.37 11.70 -7.63
CA ILE A 144 4.52 11.72 -6.16
C ILE A 144 5.97 11.39 -5.78
N GLN A 145 6.53 10.28 -6.29
CA GLN A 145 7.87 9.82 -5.95
C GLN A 145 8.96 10.78 -6.42
N GLY A 146 8.75 11.49 -7.51
CA GLY A 146 9.62 12.58 -7.97
C GLY A 146 9.76 13.74 -6.98
N ARG A 147 8.96 13.79 -5.92
CA ARG A 147 9.05 14.77 -4.81
C ARG A 147 9.70 14.19 -3.55
N GLY A 148 10.19 12.95 -3.61
CA GLY A 148 10.84 12.28 -2.48
C GLY A 148 9.86 11.78 -1.41
N VAL A 149 8.63 11.47 -1.81
CA VAL A 149 7.59 10.82 -0.99
C VAL A 149 7.19 9.52 -1.67
N GLY A 150 7.10 8.44 -0.92
CA GLY A 150 6.70 7.14 -1.44
C GLY A 150 5.21 7.08 -1.79
N THR A 151 4.86 6.10 -2.61
CA THR A 151 3.48 5.74 -2.92
C THR A 151 3.16 4.36 -2.41
N SER A 152 1.89 4.09 -2.15
CA SER A 152 1.39 2.74 -1.90
C SER A 152 0.35 2.39 -2.95
N LEU A 153 0.78 1.67 -3.97
CA LEU A 153 -0.10 1.21 -5.05
C LEU A 153 -1.16 0.26 -4.49
N LYS A 154 -2.44 0.55 -4.68
CA LYS A 154 -3.52 -0.14 -3.97
C LYS A 154 -4.81 -0.33 -4.76
N PRO A 155 -5.72 -1.15 -4.15
CA PRO A 155 -5.46 -2.31 -3.31
C PRO A 155 -5.18 -3.56 -4.15
N PHE A 156 -4.11 -4.25 -3.87
CA PHE A 156 -3.59 -5.40 -4.62
C PHE A 156 -4.12 -6.72 -4.04
N ALA A 157 -5.10 -7.37 -4.67
CA ALA A 157 -5.76 -7.07 -5.91
C ALA A 157 -7.24 -7.45 -5.84
N VAL A 158 -7.96 -7.21 -6.96
CA VAL A 158 -9.34 -7.67 -7.19
C VAL A 158 -10.36 -7.15 -6.17
N ASN A 159 -10.13 -5.98 -5.58
CA ASN A 159 -11.12 -5.31 -4.73
C ASN A 159 -12.07 -4.46 -5.58
N ASN A 160 -12.94 -5.13 -6.35
CA ASN A 160 -13.83 -4.51 -7.33
C ASN A 160 -15.25 -4.30 -6.81
N GLN A 161 -15.52 -4.61 -5.55
CA GLN A 161 -16.77 -4.43 -4.84
C GLN A 161 -16.50 -4.30 -3.33
N GLU A 162 -17.45 -3.73 -2.56
CA GLU A 162 -17.28 -3.42 -1.15
C GLU A 162 -18.18 -4.24 -0.22
N HIS A 163 -19.12 -5.03 -0.78
CA HIS A 163 -19.99 -5.88 0.02
C HIS A 163 -19.16 -6.94 0.73
N ASP A 164 -19.20 -6.95 2.05
CA ASP A 164 -18.48 -7.90 2.91
C ASP A 164 -16.96 -8.02 2.60
N ARG A 165 -16.34 -6.91 2.24
CA ARG A 165 -14.97 -6.83 1.68
C ARG A 165 -13.90 -7.52 2.53
N LEU A 166 -14.10 -7.63 3.86
CA LEU A 166 -13.15 -8.29 4.76
C LEU A 166 -13.22 -9.83 4.71
N ARG A 167 -14.26 -10.40 4.08
CA ARG A 167 -14.53 -11.84 4.09
C ARG A 167 -14.85 -12.43 2.72
N VAL A 168 -15.29 -11.59 1.78
CA VAL A 168 -15.66 -12.04 0.43
C VAL A 168 -14.47 -12.65 -0.29
N SER A 169 -14.72 -13.69 -1.09
CA SER A 169 -13.77 -14.20 -2.06
C SER A 169 -14.13 -13.69 -3.45
N ALA A 170 -13.15 -13.11 -4.13
CA ALA A 170 -13.22 -12.78 -5.54
C ALA A 170 -12.70 -13.98 -6.33
N ASP A 171 -13.61 -14.83 -6.80
CA ASP A 171 -13.25 -16.04 -7.52
C ASP A 171 -13.13 -15.73 -9.01
N VAL A 172 -11.95 -15.96 -9.56
CA VAL A 172 -11.60 -15.60 -10.93
C VAL A 172 -10.57 -16.56 -11.48
N ASP A 173 -10.77 -17.03 -12.71
CA ASP A 173 -9.81 -17.87 -13.41
C ASP A 173 -8.48 -17.14 -13.61
N GLU A 174 -7.37 -17.88 -13.69
CA GLU A 174 -6.03 -17.31 -13.78
C GLU A 174 -5.86 -16.39 -14.99
N ARG A 175 -6.39 -16.75 -16.16
CA ARG A 175 -6.25 -15.92 -17.36
C ARG A 175 -6.88 -14.53 -17.21
N PRO A 176 -8.18 -14.37 -16.87
CA PRO A 176 -8.72 -13.04 -16.63
C PRO A 176 -8.09 -12.33 -15.41
N LEU A 177 -7.63 -13.09 -14.40
CA LEU A 177 -6.90 -12.52 -13.28
C LEU A 177 -5.65 -11.81 -13.78
N ARG A 178 -4.81 -12.48 -14.58
CA ARG A 178 -3.56 -11.90 -15.10
C ARG A 178 -3.80 -10.84 -16.18
N GLU A 179 -4.66 -11.11 -17.15
CA GLU A 179 -4.84 -10.24 -18.33
C GLU A 179 -5.64 -8.97 -18.04
N LEU A 180 -6.48 -8.96 -16.98
CA LEU A 180 -7.32 -7.83 -16.63
C LEU A 180 -6.97 -7.24 -15.26
N TYR A 181 -7.14 -8.04 -14.19
CA TYR A 181 -7.08 -7.50 -12.83
C TYR A 181 -5.66 -7.20 -12.35
N LEU A 182 -4.68 -7.97 -12.77
CA LEU A 182 -3.28 -7.78 -12.40
C LEU A 182 -2.51 -6.93 -13.41
N ALA A 183 -2.95 -6.83 -14.67
CA ALA A 183 -2.21 -6.18 -15.74
C ALA A 183 -1.87 -4.70 -15.45
N GLY A 184 -2.80 -3.93 -14.86
CA GLY A 184 -2.55 -2.55 -14.47
C GLY A 184 -1.48 -2.45 -13.37
N PHE A 185 -1.52 -3.35 -12.39
CA PHE A 185 -0.52 -3.41 -11.32
C PHE A 185 0.85 -3.78 -11.86
N GLU A 186 0.94 -4.82 -12.71
CA GLU A 186 2.18 -5.22 -13.37
C GLU A 186 2.80 -4.03 -14.13
N ARG A 187 1.98 -3.30 -14.90
CA ARG A 187 2.43 -2.12 -15.64
C ARG A 187 3.06 -1.07 -14.71
N VAL A 188 2.41 -0.76 -13.58
CA VAL A 188 2.92 0.24 -12.64
C VAL A 188 4.18 -0.25 -11.93
N VAL A 189 4.20 -1.49 -11.46
CA VAL A 189 5.36 -2.06 -10.79
C VAL A 189 6.58 -2.04 -11.70
N ARG A 190 6.46 -2.58 -12.92
CA ARG A 190 7.59 -2.64 -13.86
C ARG A 190 8.10 -1.28 -14.32
N ALA A 191 7.19 -0.29 -14.48
CA ALA A 191 7.56 1.01 -15.04
C ALA A 191 8.00 2.03 -13.99
N ALA A 192 7.38 2.05 -12.80
CA ALA A 192 7.55 3.13 -11.83
C ALA A 192 8.06 2.67 -10.46
N GLN A 193 8.10 1.37 -10.17
CA GLN A 193 8.57 0.81 -8.89
C GLN A 193 8.02 1.61 -7.69
N PRO A 194 6.71 1.50 -7.36
CA PRO A 194 6.16 2.17 -6.19
C PRO A 194 6.92 1.72 -4.94
N TRP A 195 7.18 2.61 -3.99
CA TRP A 195 7.93 2.24 -2.79
C TRP A 195 7.18 1.19 -1.97
N THR A 196 5.87 1.21 -2.01
CA THR A 196 5.06 0.18 -1.37
C THR A 196 3.90 -0.26 -2.26
N VAL A 197 3.44 -1.52 -2.05
CA VAL A 197 2.20 -2.06 -2.59
C VAL A 197 1.32 -2.45 -1.40
N MET A 198 0.06 -2.03 -1.42
CA MET A 198 -0.89 -2.39 -0.37
C MET A 198 -1.77 -3.55 -0.82
N CYS A 199 -1.71 -4.69 -0.12
CA CYS A 199 -2.60 -5.81 -0.40
C CYS A 199 -4.06 -5.47 -0.04
N SER A 200 -5.01 -6.09 -0.74
CA SER A 200 -6.44 -5.85 -0.54
C SER A 200 -7.02 -6.60 0.66
N TYR A 201 -8.26 -6.25 1.04
CA TYR A 201 -9.00 -6.91 2.12
C TYR A 201 -9.49 -8.30 1.75
N ASN A 202 -9.94 -8.47 0.52
CA ASN A 202 -10.67 -9.64 0.06
C ASN A 202 -9.78 -10.88 -0.08
N ARG A 203 -10.44 -12.02 -0.16
CA ARG A 203 -9.82 -13.24 -0.66
C ARG A 203 -9.81 -13.22 -2.18
N ILE A 204 -8.84 -13.92 -2.75
CA ILE A 204 -8.77 -14.25 -4.17
C ILE A 204 -8.76 -15.78 -4.25
N ASN A 205 -9.75 -16.36 -4.89
CA ASN A 205 -9.90 -17.82 -4.99
C ASN A 205 -9.80 -18.54 -3.63
N GLY A 206 -10.39 -17.93 -2.59
CA GLY A 206 -10.44 -18.48 -1.24
C GLY A 206 -9.28 -18.09 -0.31
N VAL A 207 -8.18 -17.52 -0.82
CA VAL A 207 -7.00 -17.12 -0.03
C VAL A 207 -7.01 -15.61 0.21
N HIS A 208 -6.80 -15.15 1.46
CA HIS A 208 -6.67 -13.72 1.73
C HIS A 208 -5.48 -13.11 0.98
N ALA A 209 -5.69 -11.99 0.31
CA ALA A 209 -4.63 -11.33 -0.47
C ALA A 209 -3.39 -11.00 0.37
N SER A 210 -3.55 -10.74 1.68
CA SER A 210 -2.44 -10.50 2.61
C SER A 210 -1.66 -11.76 2.99
N GLN A 211 -2.14 -12.95 2.64
CA GLN A 211 -1.59 -14.25 3.05
C GLN A 211 -1.38 -15.19 1.85
N ASP A 212 -1.39 -14.64 0.65
CA ASP A 212 -1.26 -15.41 -0.59
C ASP A 212 0.19 -15.36 -1.11
N PRO A 213 0.98 -16.45 -0.93
CA PRO A 213 2.38 -16.50 -1.38
C PRO A 213 2.48 -16.44 -2.91
N TRP A 214 1.49 -16.98 -3.63
CA TRP A 214 1.46 -16.87 -5.09
C TRP A 214 1.35 -15.39 -5.51
N LEU A 215 0.45 -14.62 -4.88
CA LEU A 215 0.23 -13.22 -5.22
C LEU A 215 1.41 -12.33 -4.79
N LEU A 216 1.86 -12.45 -3.53
CA LEU A 216 2.81 -11.52 -2.93
C LEU A 216 4.27 -11.86 -3.23
N THR A 217 4.60 -13.14 -3.38
CA THR A 217 5.96 -13.58 -3.65
C THR A 217 6.14 -13.95 -5.12
N GLU A 218 5.45 -14.98 -5.62
CA GLU A 218 5.70 -15.49 -6.97
C GLU A 218 5.37 -14.43 -8.04
N VAL A 219 4.17 -13.84 -8.01
CA VAL A 219 3.75 -12.86 -9.02
C VAL A 219 4.42 -11.51 -8.80
N LEU A 220 4.26 -10.92 -7.60
CA LEU A 220 4.69 -9.55 -7.38
C LEU A 220 6.21 -9.41 -7.37
N ARG A 221 6.92 -10.30 -6.64
CA ARG A 221 8.38 -10.20 -6.48
C ARG A 221 9.15 -10.94 -7.55
N ASP A 222 8.86 -12.23 -7.73
CA ASP A 222 9.68 -13.08 -8.60
C ASP A 222 9.42 -12.81 -10.08
N GLU A 223 8.14 -12.70 -10.49
CA GLU A 223 7.80 -12.46 -11.90
C GLU A 223 7.95 -10.97 -12.29
N TRP A 224 7.48 -10.04 -11.44
CA TRP A 224 7.48 -8.60 -11.80
C TRP A 224 8.70 -7.83 -11.32
N GLY A 225 9.49 -8.39 -10.41
CA GLY A 225 10.70 -7.77 -9.88
C GLY A 225 10.41 -6.60 -8.94
N PHE A 226 9.39 -6.71 -8.09
CA PHE A 226 9.08 -5.69 -7.10
C PHE A 226 10.08 -5.72 -5.95
N ASP A 227 10.81 -4.63 -5.74
CA ASP A 227 11.82 -4.48 -4.69
C ASP A 227 11.34 -3.71 -3.46
N GLY A 228 10.11 -3.20 -3.51
CA GLY A 228 9.54 -2.37 -2.44
C GLY A 228 8.94 -3.17 -1.29
N LEU A 229 8.21 -2.49 -0.42
CA LEU A 229 7.57 -3.03 0.77
C LEU A 229 6.10 -3.36 0.50
N VAL A 230 5.65 -4.56 0.89
CA VAL A 230 4.23 -4.94 0.87
C VAL A 230 3.60 -4.58 2.22
N VAL A 231 2.60 -3.70 2.18
CA VAL A 231 1.82 -3.31 3.36
C VAL A 231 0.41 -3.90 3.30
N SER A 232 -0.17 -4.26 4.43
CA SER A 232 -1.57 -4.66 4.48
C SER A 232 -2.51 -3.46 4.32
N ASP A 233 -3.70 -3.66 3.76
CA ASP A 233 -4.78 -2.72 4.02
C ASP A 233 -5.14 -2.75 5.52
N TRP A 234 -5.79 -1.70 6.04
CA TRP A 234 -5.96 -1.48 7.49
C TRP A 234 -6.85 -2.54 8.15
N GLY A 235 -6.20 -3.46 8.88
CA GLY A 235 -6.88 -4.59 9.52
C GLY A 235 -7.15 -5.78 8.60
N ALA A 236 -6.46 -5.87 7.46
CA ALA A 236 -6.64 -6.95 6.48
C ALA A 236 -5.90 -8.25 6.83
N VAL A 237 -5.13 -8.28 7.92
CA VAL A 237 -4.35 -9.47 8.31
C VAL A 237 -5.13 -10.30 9.31
N GLU A 238 -5.45 -11.52 8.96
CA GLU A 238 -6.11 -12.50 9.83
C GLU A 238 -5.09 -13.33 10.62
N ASP A 239 -4.06 -13.83 9.92
CA ASP A 239 -2.93 -14.54 10.53
C ASP A 239 -1.61 -13.85 10.16
N PRO A 240 -0.96 -13.14 11.12
CA PRO A 240 0.29 -12.44 10.87
C PRO A 240 1.46 -13.37 10.54
N THR A 241 1.44 -14.61 11.01
CA THR A 241 2.49 -15.59 10.72
C THR A 241 2.40 -16.05 9.27
N ALA A 242 1.20 -16.41 8.81
CA ALA A 242 0.95 -16.77 7.43
C ALA A 242 1.20 -15.57 6.48
N ALA A 243 0.84 -14.36 6.89
CA ALA A 243 1.05 -13.16 6.10
C ALA A 243 2.55 -12.86 5.87
N VAL A 244 3.36 -12.91 6.91
CA VAL A 244 4.82 -12.73 6.78
C VAL A 244 5.44 -13.84 5.94
N ALA A 245 5.02 -15.09 6.13
CA ALA A 245 5.49 -16.22 5.31
C ALA A 245 5.10 -16.08 3.83
N ALA A 246 4.00 -15.41 3.53
CA ALA A 246 3.52 -15.14 2.17
C ALA A 246 4.23 -13.95 1.49
N GLY A 247 5.00 -13.14 2.23
CA GLY A 247 5.71 -11.99 1.67
C GLY A 247 5.16 -10.62 2.08
N LEU A 248 4.28 -10.55 3.08
CA LEU A 248 3.86 -9.29 3.70
C LEU A 248 4.99 -8.74 4.59
N ASP A 249 5.35 -7.46 4.41
CA ASP A 249 6.43 -6.82 5.18
C ASP A 249 5.89 -5.96 6.35
N LEU A 250 4.70 -5.38 6.21
CA LEU A 250 4.15 -4.45 7.20
C LEU A 250 2.65 -4.63 7.38
N GLU A 251 2.23 -5.01 8.57
CA GLU A 251 0.82 -5.01 8.97
C GLU A 251 0.41 -3.64 9.51
N MET A 252 -0.68 -3.08 9.00
CA MET A 252 -1.30 -1.84 9.48
C MET A 252 -2.78 -2.04 9.82
N PRO A 253 -3.31 -1.33 10.83
CA PRO A 253 -2.61 -0.51 11.82
C PRO A 253 -1.95 -1.37 12.90
N SER A 254 -1.37 -0.71 13.90
CA SER A 254 -0.80 -1.40 15.07
C SER A 254 -1.81 -2.33 15.76
N THR A 255 -1.37 -3.56 16.06
CA THR A 255 -2.12 -4.54 16.86
C THR A 255 -1.74 -4.51 18.34
N GLY A 256 -1.07 -3.44 18.81
CA GLY A 256 -0.59 -3.37 20.20
C GLY A 256 0.47 -4.44 20.54
N GLY A 257 1.19 -4.92 19.51
CA GLY A 257 2.22 -5.95 19.61
C GLY A 257 1.71 -7.38 19.63
N ALA A 258 0.40 -7.60 19.40
CA ALA A 258 -0.16 -8.98 19.37
C ALA A 258 0.46 -9.79 18.22
N SER A 259 0.53 -9.22 17.01
CA SER A 259 1.11 -9.88 15.85
C SER A 259 2.60 -10.16 16.03
N ALA A 260 3.37 -9.21 16.57
CA ALA A 260 4.79 -9.42 16.85
C ALA A 260 5.01 -10.60 17.79
N ARG A 261 4.22 -10.72 18.87
CA ARG A 261 4.31 -11.87 19.80
C ARG A 261 3.99 -13.20 19.12
N ARG A 262 2.99 -13.24 18.23
CA ARG A 262 2.64 -14.45 17.47
C ARG A 262 3.79 -14.87 16.53
N ILE A 263 4.39 -13.91 15.84
CA ILE A 263 5.53 -14.16 14.95
C ILE A 263 6.73 -14.69 15.74
N VAL A 264 7.10 -14.05 16.87
CA VAL A 264 8.17 -14.53 17.72
C VAL A 264 7.90 -15.96 18.21
N ALA A 265 6.69 -16.25 18.68
CA ALA A 265 6.32 -17.58 19.13
C ALA A 265 6.43 -18.63 18.00
N ALA A 266 5.99 -18.30 16.79
CA ALA A 266 6.10 -19.19 15.64
C ALA A 266 7.56 -19.49 15.25
N VAL A 267 8.44 -18.48 15.28
CA VAL A 267 9.87 -18.66 14.95
C VAL A 267 10.60 -19.47 16.02
N THR A 268 10.23 -19.30 17.30
CA THR A 268 10.91 -20.00 18.42
C THR A 268 10.33 -21.39 18.71
N GLY A 269 9.09 -21.63 18.29
CA GLY A 269 8.40 -22.92 18.53
C GLY A 269 8.63 -23.98 17.45
N GLY A 270 9.26 -23.63 16.33
CA GLY A 270 9.56 -24.54 15.21
C GLY A 270 8.42 -24.60 14.21
#